data_195a6f9df17fff7d079854aeb7069c3d
#
_entry.id   195a6f9df17fff7d079854aeb7069c3d
#
_cell.length_a   1.000
_cell.length_b   1.000
_cell.length_c   1.000
_cell.angle_alpha   90.00
_cell.angle_beta   90.00
_cell.angle_gamma   90.00
#
_symmetry.space_group_name_H-M   'P 1'
#
loop_
_entity.id
_entity.type
_entity.pdbx_description
1 polymer ?
#
loop_
_entity_poly.entity_id
_entity_poly.type
_entity_poly.pdbx_seq_one_letter_code
_entity_poly.pdbx_strand_id
1 'polypeptide(L)'
;MSHHVTFNDLPQGGEKFEPAKGGKIIGALGLVGVLGLVASAFFFFTKTDTFAYSWLFAVFFTFTFVVGGCFWILLHSASNSSWGVAVRRIWENLANMILAMGIFAAPLLLPQVQKPLYEWMGHHRTAMEHAAHADHPTTVKESLHHMSVENPHLHALVTKFGYMNLNTWFSWYTRFFLYFLILWYIARTLRGKSLKQEQDGDIKHTISARQFSCRWLLFYALTVTFAAYDWLVGLDYLWFSTMWGVYIFAGCAWASMGLTILVITWLRGLGYMKKVVTDEHYHLMGKLLFAFTVFWAYIAFSQYFLIWYANITEETRFYLTRNTEGWRWVSIFIVIGHFVGPFLLLLSQPRKKNPVVVSLVCLWILFMHLVDIYWNVIPERGPSLGIGVWVPGAWVQDIAALCAVFGTMGFLYLRGLAKYSLYPWRDPRLIESVNVIN
;
A
#
# COMPACT_ATOMS: atom_id res chain seq x y z
N MET A 1 -32.36 25.33 10.77
CA MET A 1 -32.97 24.16 10.11
C MET A 1 -31.96 23.70 9.03
N SER A 2 -31.34 22.54 9.17
CA SER A 2 -30.50 21.99 8.14
C SER A 2 -31.36 21.62 6.93
N HIS A 3 -31.09 22.21 5.79
CA HIS A 3 -31.81 21.88 4.53
C HIS A 3 -31.54 20.41 4.20
N HIS A 4 -32.59 19.59 4.23
CA HIS A 4 -32.50 18.19 3.86
C HIS A 4 -32.29 18.08 2.34
N VAL A 5 -31.14 17.60 1.89
CA VAL A 5 -30.80 17.48 0.48
C VAL A 5 -31.61 16.34 -0.14
N THR A 6 -32.21 16.59 -1.31
CA THR A 6 -32.97 15.63 -2.10
C THR A 6 -32.28 15.32 -3.42
N PHE A 7 -32.75 14.31 -4.17
CA PHE A 7 -32.20 14.03 -5.51
C PHE A 7 -32.30 15.20 -6.49
N ASN A 8 -33.33 16.05 -6.32
CA ASN A 8 -33.53 17.22 -7.17
C ASN A 8 -32.48 18.33 -6.95
N ASP A 9 -31.84 18.34 -5.80
CA ASP A 9 -30.78 19.32 -5.46
C ASP A 9 -29.43 18.92 -6.05
N LEU A 10 -29.29 17.69 -6.54
CA LEU A 10 -28.05 17.15 -7.11
C LEU A 10 -28.07 17.25 -8.63
N PRO A 11 -26.92 17.48 -9.29
CA PRO A 11 -26.82 17.49 -10.73
C PRO A 11 -27.27 16.15 -11.34
N GLN A 12 -28.13 16.20 -12.35
CA GLN A 12 -28.52 14.99 -13.11
C GLN A 12 -27.29 14.40 -13.80
N GLY A 13 -27.07 13.09 -13.64
CA GLY A 13 -25.88 12.42 -14.16
C GLY A 13 -24.65 12.54 -13.24
N GLY A 14 -24.79 13.13 -12.07
CA GLY A 14 -23.70 13.36 -11.11
C GLY A 14 -22.72 14.45 -11.55
N GLU A 15 -21.61 14.59 -10.83
CA GLU A 15 -20.57 15.57 -11.14
C GLU A 15 -19.38 14.87 -11.80
N LYS A 16 -18.98 15.33 -12.98
CA LYS A 16 -17.77 14.86 -13.68
C LYS A 16 -16.64 15.85 -13.50
N PHE A 17 -15.47 15.32 -13.13
CA PHE A 17 -14.27 16.13 -13.00
C PHE A 17 -13.72 16.55 -14.37
N GLU A 18 -13.45 17.85 -14.50
CA GLU A 18 -12.80 18.42 -15.68
C GLU A 18 -11.29 18.54 -15.41
N PRO A 19 -10.42 17.78 -16.09
CA PRO A 19 -8.98 17.82 -15.85
C PRO A 19 -8.36 19.22 -16.01
N ALA A 20 -8.94 20.07 -16.84
CA ALA A 20 -8.46 21.44 -17.06
C ALA A 20 -8.47 22.26 -15.74
N LYS A 21 -9.49 22.09 -14.88
CA LYS A 21 -9.58 22.79 -13.59
C LYS A 21 -8.49 22.36 -12.60
N GLY A 22 -8.01 21.12 -12.71
CA GLY A 22 -6.91 20.57 -11.91
C GLY A 22 -5.55 20.59 -12.62
N GLY A 23 -5.45 21.23 -13.79
CA GLY A 23 -4.35 21.10 -14.73
C GLY A 23 -2.96 21.37 -14.15
N LYS A 24 -2.84 22.33 -13.21
CA LYS A 24 -1.56 22.65 -12.55
C LYS A 24 -1.02 21.45 -11.75
N ILE A 25 -1.85 20.82 -10.91
CA ILE A 25 -1.43 19.68 -10.09
C ILE A 25 -1.21 18.45 -10.95
N ILE A 26 -2.13 18.18 -11.90
CA ILE A 26 -2.01 17.04 -12.82
C ILE A 26 -0.75 17.18 -13.65
N GLY A 27 -0.48 18.38 -14.22
CA GLY A 27 0.73 18.64 -15.00
C GLY A 27 2.01 18.51 -14.19
N ALA A 28 2.03 19.04 -12.94
CA ALA A 28 3.17 18.90 -12.04
C ALA A 28 3.48 17.44 -11.72
N LEU A 29 2.47 16.63 -11.38
CA LEU A 29 2.64 15.19 -11.12
C LEU A 29 3.15 14.45 -12.37
N GLY A 30 2.64 14.78 -13.55
CA GLY A 30 3.10 14.21 -14.81
C GLY A 30 4.56 14.54 -15.09
N LEU A 31 4.95 15.81 -14.92
CA LEU A 31 6.32 16.27 -15.11
C LEU A 31 7.28 15.58 -14.12
N VAL A 32 6.93 15.57 -12.82
CA VAL A 32 7.69 14.90 -11.76
C VAL A 32 7.83 13.41 -12.07
N GLY A 33 6.74 12.77 -12.54
CA GLY A 33 6.76 11.37 -12.93
C GLY A 33 7.73 11.09 -14.08
N VAL A 34 7.68 11.90 -15.14
CA VAL A 34 8.58 11.75 -16.31
C VAL A 34 10.03 11.97 -15.91
N LEU A 35 10.34 13.05 -15.18
CA LEU A 35 11.71 13.32 -14.71
C LEU A 35 12.22 12.20 -13.80
N GLY A 36 11.36 11.70 -12.91
CA GLY A 36 11.66 10.55 -12.05
C GLY A 36 11.96 9.29 -12.86
N LEU A 37 11.17 8.99 -13.91
CA LEU A 37 11.39 7.83 -14.77
C LEU A 37 12.74 7.92 -15.53
N VAL A 38 13.09 9.08 -16.05
CA VAL A 38 14.37 9.30 -16.74
C VAL A 38 15.54 9.10 -15.76
N ALA A 39 15.47 9.71 -14.58
CA ALA A 39 16.48 9.54 -13.55
C ALA A 39 16.58 8.09 -13.04
N SER A 40 15.44 7.42 -12.87
CA SER A 40 15.38 6.02 -12.47
C SER A 40 15.98 5.09 -13.51
N ALA A 41 15.73 5.33 -14.79
CA ALA A 41 16.36 4.57 -15.87
C ALA A 41 17.89 4.74 -15.85
N PHE A 42 18.39 5.96 -15.63
CA PHE A 42 19.83 6.19 -15.49
C PHE A 42 20.43 5.37 -14.33
N PHE A 43 19.81 5.39 -13.15
CA PHE A 43 20.29 4.64 -11.99
C PHE A 43 20.16 3.13 -12.16
N PHE A 44 19.12 2.66 -12.86
CA PHE A 44 18.96 1.24 -13.19
C PHE A 44 20.16 0.68 -13.96
N PHE A 45 20.73 1.44 -14.90
CA PHE A 45 21.89 1.01 -15.69
C PHE A 45 23.24 1.28 -15.02
N THR A 46 23.33 2.25 -14.10
CA THR A 46 24.62 2.67 -13.52
C THR A 46 24.86 2.15 -12.11
N LYS A 47 23.81 1.94 -11.32
CA LYS A 47 23.87 1.57 -9.90
C LYS A 47 22.73 0.61 -9.51
N THR A 48 22.58 -0.47 -10.27
CA THR A 48 21.45 -1.43 -10.15
C THR A 48 21.26 -1.94 -8.73
N ASP A 49 22.33 -2.28 -8.02
CA ASP A 49 22.24 -2.91 -6.69
C ASP A 49 21.61 -1.97 -5.65
N THR A 50 22.04 -0.72 -5.59
CA THR A 50 21.45 0.26 -4.67
C THR A 50 20.08 0.73 -5.15
N PHE A 51 19.90 0.85 -6.47
CA PHE A 51 18.65 1.25 -7.09
C PHE A 51 17.52 0.25 -6.86
N ALA A 52 17.80 -1.05 -6.78
CA ALA A 52 16.80 -2.08 -6.52
C ALA A 52 15.98 -1.81 -5.25
N TYR A 53 16.65 -1.41 -4.17
CA TYR A 53 16.01 -1.03 -2.91
C TYR A 53 15.17 0.24 -3.05
N SER A 54 15.68 1.26 -3.75
CA SER A 54 14.96 2.50 -4.01
C SER A 54 13.69 2.24 -4.82
N TRP A 55 13.79 1.34 -5.82
CA TRP A 55 12.64 0.97 -6.64
C TRP A 55 11.59 0.18 -5.84
N LEU A 56 12.02 -0.82 -5.06
CA LEU A 56 11.12 -1.56 -4.18
C LEU A 56 10.40 -0.64 -3.20
N PHE A 57 11.12 0.29 -2.57
CA PHE A 57 10.55 1.28 -1.67
C PHE A 57 9.44 2.10 -2.35
N ALA A 58 9.73 2.68 -3.52
CA ALA A 58 8.77 3.52 -4.24
C ALA A 58 7.54 2.74 -4.73
N VAL A 59 7.77 1.52 -5.25
CA VAL A 59 6.71 0.61 -5.69
C VAL A 59 5.85 0.20 -4.50
N PHE A 60 6.45 -0.24 -3.40
CA PHE A 60 5.71 -0.71 -2.24
C PHE A 60 4.94 0.42 -1.56
N PHE A 61 5.55 1.59 -1.37
CA PHE A 61 4.86 2.78 -0.85
C PHE A 61 3.62 3.12 -1.68
N THR A 62 3.75 3.17 -3.01
CA THR A 62 2.63 3.51 -3.89
C THR A 62 1.58 2.39 -3.90
N PHE A 63 1.99 1.13 -3.84
CA PHE A 63 1.11 -0.03 -3.77
C PHE A 63 0.21 -0.02 -2.54
N THR A 64 0.68 0.47 -1.39
CA THR A 64 -0.12 0.55 -0.16
C THR A 64 -1.40 1.38 -0.33
N PHE A 65 -1.37 2.45 -1.13
CA PHE A 65 -2.57 3.26 -1.41
C PHE A 65 -3.60 2.50 -2.25
N VAL A 66 -3.14 1.77 -3.27
CA VAL A 66 -4.02 0.99 -4.15
C VAL A 66 -4.68 -0.14 -3.37
N VAL A 67 -3.90 -0.83 -2.56
CA VAL A 67 -4.37 -1.88 -1.64
C VAL A 67 -5.38 -1.31 -0.63
N GLY A 68 -5.07 -0.18 -0.02
CA GLY A 68 -5.99 0.49 0.90
C GLY A 68 -7.29 0.93 0.22
N GLY A 69 -7.23 1.39 -1.03
CA GLY A 69 -8.43 1.65 -1.85
C GLY A 69 -9.29 0.38 -2.02
N CYS A 70 -8.68 -0.78 -2.31
CA CYS A 70 -9.37 -2.07 -2.36
C CYS A 70 -10.01 -2.44 -1.02
N PHE A 71 -9.32 -2.18 0.10
CA PHE A 71 -9.86 -2.42 1.44
C PHE A 71 -11.14 -1.59 1.68
N TRP A 72 -11.09 -0.29 1.42
CA TRP A 72 -12.22 0.59 1.70
C TRP A 72 -13.45 0.26 0.88
N ILE A 73 -13.31 -0.12 -0.39
CA ILE A 73 -14.48 -0.56 -1.19
C ILE A 73 -15.05 -1.91 -0.70
N LEU A 74 -14.18 -2.84 -0.27
CA LEU A 74 -14.60 -4.11 0.32
C LEU A 74 -15.32 -3.90 1.65
N LEU A 75 -14.72 -3.15 2.58
CA LEU A 75 -15.27 -2.88 3.90
C LEU A 75 -16.60 -2.14 3.80
N HIS A 76 -16.66 -1.08 2.99
CA HIS A 76 -17.88 -0.30 2.75
C HIS A 76 -19.02 -1.19 2.25
N SER A 77 -18.75 -2.05 1.27
CA SER A 77 -19.75 -2.94 0.72
C SER A 77 -20.15 -4.06 1.69
N ALA A 78 -19.19 -4.67 2.41
CA ALA A 78 -19.44 -5.75 3.36
C ALA A 78 -20.25 -5.27 4.57
N SER A 79 -19.90 -4.11 5.13
CA SER A 79 -20.60 -3.51 6.27
C SER A 79 -21.94 -2.87 5.93
N ASN A 80 -22.28 -2.82 4.63
CA ASN A 80 -23.46 -2.12 4.12
C ASN A 80 -23.55 -0.65 4.59
N SER A 81 -22.41 0.01 4.67
CA SER A 81 -22.29 1.39 5.15
C SER A 81 -22.94 2.37 4.17
N SER A 82 -23.81 3.28 4.65
CA SER A 82 -24.44 4.29 3.81
C SER A 82 -23.55 5.54 3.62
N TRP A 83 -22.91 6.01 4.68
CA TRP A 83 -22.13 7.27 4.65
C TRP A 83 -21.05 7.29 3.56
N GLY A 84 -20.41 6.16 3.31
CA GLY A 84 -19.30 6.05 2.36
C GLY A 84 -19.74 6.10 0.90
N VAL A 85 -21.03 6.06 0.58
CA VAL A 85 -21.54 6.12 -0.81
C VAL A 85 -21.07 7.42 -1.49
N ALA A 86 -21.09 8.55 -0.76
CA ALA A 86 -20.64 9.84 -1.26
C ALA A 86 -19.16 9.85 -1.72
N VAL A 87 -18.31 9.04 -1.08
CA VAL A 87 -16.85 9.02 -1.34
C VAL A 87 -16.38 7.74 -2.03
N ARG A 88 -17.24 6.75 -2.19
CA ARG A 88 -16.92 5.40 -2.73
C ARG A 88 -16.19 5.47 -4.07
N ARG A 89 -16.57 6.37 -4.96
CA ARG A 89 -15.97 6.49 -6.29
C ARG A 89 -14.48 6.86 -6.24
N ILE A 90 -14.05 7.59 -5.23
CA ILE A 90 -12.65 7.95 -4.98
C ILE A 90 -11.83 6.69 -4.69
N TRP A 91 -12.33 5.80 -3.81
CA TRP A 91 -11.70 4.51 -3.52
C TRP A 91 -11.71 3.55 -4.72
N GLU A 92 -12.82 3.50 -5.47
CA GLU A 92 -12.92 2.69 -6.69
C GLU A 92 -11.90 3.10 -7.75
N ASN A 93 -11.65 4.40 -7.91
CA ASN A 93 -10.61 4.90 -8.81
C ASN A 93 -9.22 4.53 -8.32
N LEU A 94 -8.96 4.64 -7.01
CA LEU A 94 -7.68 4.27 -6.42
C LEU A 94 -7.40 2.76 -6.59
N ALA A 95 -8.36 1.91 -6.22
CA ALA A 95 -8.26 0.46 -6.39
C ALA A 95 -8.05 0.02 -7.85
N ASN A 96 -8.66 0.74 -8.80
CA ASN A 96 -8.54 0.41 -10.22
C ASN A 96 -7.15 0.71 -10.81
N MET A 97 -6.26 1.37 -10.05
CA MET A 97 -4.88 1.61 -10.46
C MET A 97 -3.99 0.36 -10.38
N ILE A 98 -4.53 -0.79 -9.91
CA ILE A 98 -3.75 -2.01 -9.68
C ILE A 98 -3.00 -2.51 -10.92
N LEU A 99 -3.57 -2.39 -12.13
CA LEU A 99 -2.88 -2.81 -13.36
C LEU A 99 -1.68 -1.92 -13.68
N ALA A 100 -1.85 -0.59 -13.53
CA ALA A 100 -0.74 0.34 -13.69
C ALA A 100 0.35 0.07 -12.63
N MET A 101 -0.05 -0.25 -11.40
CA MET A 101 0.89 -0.63 -10.34
C MET A 101 1.67 -1.90 -10.69
N GLY A 102 1.03 -2.89 -11.34
CA GLY A 102 1.68 -4.10 -11.83
C GLY A 102 2.80 -3.81 -12.84
N ILE A 103 2.63 -2.79 -13.70
CA ILE A 103 3.68 -2.36 -14.64
C ILE A 103 4.89 -1.81 -13.88
N PHE A 104 4.68 -0.98 -12.85
CA PHE A 104 5.77 -0.47 -12.01
C PHE A 104 6.42 -1.54 -11.13
N ALA A 105 5.68 -2.59 -10.78
CA ALA A 105 6.23 -3.73 -10.05
C ALA A 105 7.01 -4.71 -10.94
N ALA A 106 6.79 -4.71 -12.27
CA ALA A 106 7.44 -5.64 -13.21
C ALA A 106 8.99 -5.66 -13.13
N PRO A 107 9.71 -4.54 -12.91
CA PRO A 107 11.17 -4.58 -12.72
C PRO A 107 11.64 -5.48 -11.57
N LEU A 108 10.79 -5.73 -10.55
CA LEU A 108 11.11 -6.65 -9.46
C LEU A 108 11.23 -8.12 -9.92
N LEU A 109 10.74 -8.44 -11.13
CA LEU A 109 10.88 -9.78 -11.73
C LEU A 109 12.25 -9.99 -12.38
N LEU A 110 13.03 -8.93 -12.60
CA LEU A 110 14.32 -9.00 -13.28
C LEU A 110 15.38 -9.59 -12.34
N PRO A 111 16.16 -10.62 -12.78
CA PRO A 111 17.18 -11.25 -11.94
C PRO A 111 18.20 -10.29 -11.36
N GLN A 112 18.57 -9.25 -12.11
CA GLN A 112 19.52 -8.22 -11.68
C GLN A 112 18.98 -7.32 -10.55
N VAL A 113 17.65 -7.14 -10.46
CA VAL A 113 16.98 -6.42 -9.37
C VAL A 113 16.75 -7.34 -8.16
N GLN A 114 16.47 -8.63 -8.42
CA GLN A 114 16.26 -9.60 -7.36
C GLN A 114 17.53 -9.95 -6.60
N LYS A 115 18.67 -9.97 -7.29
CA LYS A 115 19.97 -10.37 -6.72
C LYS A 115 20.33 -9.58 -5.45
N PRO A 116 20.30 -8.23 -5.43
CA PRO A 116 20.58 -7.46 -4.22
C PRO A 116 19.44 -7.49 -3.20
N LEU A 117 18.17 -7.64 -3.64
CA LEU A 117 17.01 -7.61 -2.74
C LEU A 117 16.80 -8.93 -2.01
N TYR A 118 16.96 -10.05 -2.70
CA TYR A 118 16.54 -11.37 -2.22
C TYR A 118 17.71 -12.35 -2.29
N GLU A 119 18.63 -12.26 -1.33
CA GLU A 119 19.80 -13.11 -1.22
C GLU A 119 19.43 -14.61 -1.28
N TRP A 120 18.31 -14.99 -0.63
CA TRP A 120 17.82 -16.36 -0.65
C TRP A 120 17.54 -16.92 -2.05
N MET A 121 17.13 -16.06 -3.00
CA MET A 121 16.95 -16.50 -4.40
C MET A 121 18.26 -16.85 -5.08
N GLY A 122 19.35 -16.15 -4.72
CA GLY A 122 20.70 -16.49 -5.18
C GLY A 122 21.10 -17.87 -4.69
N HIS A 123 21.01 -18.12 -3.40
CA HIS A 123 21.31 -19.43 -2.80
C HIS A 123 20.45 -20.55 -3.37
N HIS A 124 19.17 -20.29 -3.62
CA HIS A 124 18.28 -21.27 -4.23
C HIS A 124 18.71 -21.61 -5.68
N ARG A 125 19.12 -20.62 -6.48
CA ARG A 125 19.62 -20.84 -7.85
C ARG A 125 20.91 -21.65 -7.85
N THR A 126 21.87 -21.33 -6.97
CA THR A 126 23.11 -22.09 -6.81
C THR A 126 22.80 -23.54 -6.42
N ALA A 127 21.86 -23.77 -5.50
CA ALA A 127 21.45 -25.12 -5.13
C ALA A 127 20.78 -25.88 -6.29
N MET A 128 20.04 -25.20 -7.17
CA MET A 128 19.50 -25.82 -8.40
C MET A 128 20.60 -26.23 -9.37
N GLU A 129 21.65 -25.42 -9.54
CA GLU A 129 22.79 -25.71 -10.37
C GLU A 129 23.56 -26.92 -9.82
N HIS A 130 23.82 -26.94 -8.49
CA HIS A 130 24.48 -28.08 -7.85
C HIS A 130 23.65 -29.38 -8.00
N ALA A 131 22.34 -29.30 -7.82
CA ALA A 131 21.47 -30.48 -7.98
C ALA A 131 21.42 -30.99 -9.43
N ALA A 132 21.53 -30.10 -10.43
CA ALA A 132 21.54 -30.46 -11.85
C ALA A 132 22.85 -31.09 -12.31
N HIS A 133 23.96 -30.79 -11.64
CA HIS A 133 25.30 -31.32 -11.98
C HIS A 133 25.81 -32.40 -11.01
N ALA A 134 24.99 -32.86 -10.07
CA ALA A 134 25.33 -33.91 -9.14
C ALA A 134 25.44 -35.27 -9.84
N ASP A 135 26.42 -36.07 -9.47
CA ASP A 135 26.65 -37.43 -10.03
C ASP A 135 25.51 -38.40 -9.70
N HIS A 136 24.70 -38.06 -8.69
CA HIS A 136 23.51 -38.82 -8.28
C HIS A 136 22.27 -37.91 -8.28
N PRO A 137 21.05 -38.47 -8.49
CA PRO A 137 19.81 -37.72 -8.43
C PRO A 137 19.66 -37.01 -7.06
N THR A 138 19.90 -35.72 -7.05
CA THR A 138 19.86 -34.88 -5.83
C THR A 138 18.77 -33.84 -5.97
N THR A 139 17.94 -33.69 -4.95
CA THR A 139 16.90 -32.63 -4.92
C THR A 139 17.51 -31.28 -4.55
N VAL A 140 16.89 -30.21 -5.00
CA VAL A 140 17.31 -28.83 -4.62
C VAL A 140 17.34 -28.65 -3.10
N LYS A 141 16.43 -29.30 -2.37
CA LYS A 141 16.40 -29.25 -0.89
C LYS A 141 17.61 -29.95 -0.27
N GLU A 142 18.00 -31.11 -0.81
CA GLU A 142 19.19 -31.83 -0.37
C GLU A 142 20.44 -31.02 -0.66
N SER A 143 20.54 -30.44 -1.85
CA SER A 143 21.66 -29.56 -2.21
C SER A 143 21.76 -28.36 -1.26
N LEU A 144 20.65 -27.69 -0.92
CA LEU A 144 20.62 -26.64 0.09
C LEU A 144 21.05 -27.15 1.46
N HIS A 145 20.64 -28.36 1.83
CA HIS A 145 21.02 -28.97 3.11
C HIS A 145 22.53 -29.22 3.16
N HIS A 146 23.14 -29.76 2.08
CA HIS A 146 24.60 -29.89 2.01
C HIS A 146 25.32 -28.54 2.11
N MET A 147 24.86 -27.53 1.40
CA MET A 147 25.41 -26.17 1.51
C MET A 147 25.26 -25.59 2.93
N SER A 148 24.22 -25.97 3.67
CA SER A 148 23.98 -25.49 5.04
C SER A 148 24.94 -26.06 6.08
N VAL A 149 25.65 -27.15 5.76
CA VAL A 149 26.73 -27.71 6.61
C VAL A 149 27.93 -26.75 6.62
N GLU A 150 28.25 -26.16 5.46
CA GLU A 150 29.34 -25.19 5.33
C GLU A 150 28.90 -23.77 5.77
N ASN A 151 27.65 -23.40 5.51
CA ASN A 151 27.08 -22.11 5.90
C ASN A 151 25.81 -22.30 6.73
N PRO A 152 25.91 -22.25 8.07
CA PRO A 152 24.77 -22.47 8.98
C PRO A 152 23.58 -21.56 8.77
N HIS A 153 23.77 -20.35 8.22
CA HIS A 153 22.67 -19.44 7.90
C HIS A 153 21.69 -20.01 6.88
N LEU A 154 22.15 -20.89 5.97
CA LEU A 154 21.30 -21.54 4.97
C LEU A 154 20.32 -22.54 5.59
N HIS A 155 20.52 -22.97 6.86
CA HIS A 155 19.57 -23.82 7.55
C HIS A 155 18.17 -23.17 7.66
N ALA A 156 18.13 -21.85 7.81
CA ALA A 156 16.86 -21.09 7.79
C ALA A 156 16.13 -21.23 6.44
N LEU A 157 16.87 -21.29 5.33
CA LEU A 157 16.27 -21.49 4.00
C LEU A 157 15.81 -22.93 3.81
N VAL A 158 16.53 -23.92 4.33
CA VAL A 158 16.12 -25.35 4.31
C VAL A 158 14.80 -25.53 5.06
N THR A 159 14.64 -24.90 6.24
CA THR A 159 13.41 -24.97 7.03
C THR A 159 12.23 -24.26 6.35
N LYS A 160 12.48 -23.15 5.66
CA LYS A 160 11.47 -22.35 4.93
C LYS A 160 11.27 -22.81 3.48
N PHE A 161 11.91 -23.92 3.06
CA PHE A 161 11.94 -24.38 1.66
C PHE A 161 10.54 -24.58 1.05
N GLY A 162 9.55 -24.97 1.84
CA GLY A 162 8.17 -25.10 1.36
C GLY A 162 7.57 -23.81 0.83
N TYR A 163 7.98 -22.67 1.35
CA TYR A 163 7.51 -21.33 0.96
C TYR A 163 8.52 -20.59 0.08
N MET A 164 9.81 -20.61 0.46
CA MET A 164 10.91 -19.95 -0.25
C MET A 164 11.50 -20.90 -1.33
N ASN A 165 10.68 -21.24 -2.31
CA ASN A 165 11.05 -22.16 -3.39
C ASN A 165 10.68 -21.54 -4.74
N LEU A 166 11.64 -21.49 -5.65
CA LEU A 166 11.45 -20.95 -7.00
C LEU A 166 10.93 -22.01 -8.00
N ASN A 167 11.03 -23.29 -7.65
CA ASN A 167 10.76 -24.41 -8.55
C ASN A 167 9.45 -25.15 -8.24
N THR A 168 8.46 -24.45 -7.72
CA THR A 168 7.11 -25.01 -7.45
C THR A 168 6.04 -24.21 -8.16
N TRP A 169 4.84 -24.83 -8.30
CA TRP A 169 3.67 -24.16 -8.87
C TRP A 169 3.25 -22.95 -8.02
N PHE A 170 3.55 -22.93 -6.71
CA PHE A 170 3.28 -21.82 -5.78
C PHE A 170 4.56 -21.01 -5.48
N SER A 171 5.43 -20.87 -6.48
CA SER A 171 6.68 -20.11 -6.38
C SER A 171 6.42 -18.62 -6.12
N TRP A 172 7.48 -17.90 -5.71
CA TRP A 172 7.44 -16.45 -5.55
C TRP A 172 6.89 -15.73 -6.80
N TYR A 173 7.25 -16.21 -8.00
CA TYR A 173 6.76 -15.64 -9.26
C TYR A 173 5.25 -15.84 -9.42
N THR A 174 4.75 -17.05 -9.15
CA THR A 174 3.30 -17.33 -9.23
C THR A 174 2.54 -16.47 -8.23
N ARG A 175 3.03 -16.36 -6.98
CA ARG A 175 2.42 -15.50 -5.96
C ARG A 175 2.43 -14.03 -6.37
N PHE A 176 3.52 -13.53 -6.94
CA PHE A 176 3.61 -12.18 -7.47
C PHE A 176 2.46 -11.86 -8.43
N PHE A 177 2.21 -12.70 -9.43
CA PHE A 177 1.10 -12.49 -10.36
C PHE A 177 -0.27 -12.66 -9.70
N LEU A 178 -0.42 -13.59 -8.77
CA LEU A 178 -1.67 -13.81 -8.03
C LEU A 178 -2.08 -12.57 -7.22
N TYR A 179 -1.15 -11.85 -6.61
CA TYR A 179 -1.47 -10.62 -5.86
C TYR A 179 -2.15 -9.58 -6.75
N PHE A 180 -1.60 -9.30 -7.92
CA PHE A 180 -2.20 -8.38 -8.86
C PHE A 180 -3.51 -8.89 -9.45
N LEU A 181 -3.60 -10.17 -9.75
CA LEU A 181 -4.82 -10.80 -10.30
C LEU A 181 -5.99 -10.72 -9.32
N ILE A 182 -5.76 -11.09 -8.05
CA ILE A 182 -6.80 -11.08 -7.01
C ILE A 182 -7.27 -9.65 -6.76
N LEU A 183 -6.35 -8.70 -6.56
CA LEU A 183 -6.69 -7.31 -6.31
C LEU A 183 -7.39 -6.66 -7.52
N TRP A 184 -6.94 -6.96 -8.73
CA TRP A 184 -7.59 -6.52 -9.97
C TRP A 184 -9.02 -7.06 -10.08
N TYR A 185 -9.20 -8.35 -9.81
CA TYR A 185 -10.53 -8.98 -9.87
C TYR A 185 -11.49 -8.35 -8.87
N ILE A 186 -11.04 -8.07 -7.65
CA ILE A 186 -11.81 -7.37 -6.61
C ILE A 186 -12.20 -5.97 -7.10
N ALA A 187 -11.22 -5.16 -7.50
CA ALA A 187 -11.42 -3.79 -7.92
C ALA A 187 -12.36 -3.70 -9.13
N ARG A 188 -12.12 -4.52 -10.17
CA ARG A 188 -12.92 -4.55 -11.39
C ARG A 188 -14.37 -5.00 -11.15
N THR A 189 -14.55 -6.02 -10.30
CA THR A 189 -15.89 -6.56 -10.02
C THR A 189 -16.74 -5.56 -9.25
N LEU A 190 -16.20 -4.97 -8.18
CA LEU A 190 -16.94 -3.99 -7.37
C LEU A 190 -17.23 -2.71 -8.15
N ARG A 191 -16.24 -2.21 -8.90
CA ARG A 191 -16.45 -1.06 -9.78
C ARG A 191 -17.46 -1.36 -10.88
N GLY A 192 -17.42 -2.55 -11.48
CA GLY A 192 -18.38 -2.98 -12.49
C GLY A 192 -19.83 -2.98 -11.97
N LYS A 193 -20.06 -3.48 -10.75
CA LYS A 193 -21.37 -3.44 -10.09
C LYS A 193 -21.82 -2.01 -9.80
N SER A 194 -20.91 -1.16 -9.31
CA SER A 194 -21.18 0.25 -9.05
C SER A 194 -21.56 1.03 -10.32
N LEU A 195 -20.89 0.76 -11.44
CA LEU A 195 -21.21 1.41 -12.74
C LEU A 195 -22.50 0.89 -13.35
N LYS A 196 -22.86 -0.40 -13.17
CA LYS A 196 -24.15 -0.94 -13.61
C LYS A 196 -25.30 -0.32 -12.82
N GLN A 197 -25.12 -0.18 -11.50
CA GLN A 197 -26.10 0.49 -10.64
C GLN A 197 -26.34 1.95 -11.08
N GLU A 198 -25.34 2.63 -11.59
CA GLU A 198 -25.48 3.99 -12.12
C GLU A 198 -26.33 4.05 -13.39
N GLN A 199 -26.48 2.94 -14.14
CA GLN A 199 -27.32 2.84 -15.35
C GLN A 199 -28.79 2.60 -15.01
N ASP A 200 -29.07 1.64 -14.12
CA ASP A 200 -30.44 1.19 -13.82
C ASP A 200 -30.98 1.65 -12.45
N GLY A 201 -30.12 2.04 -11.50
CA GLY A 201 -30.53 2.41 -10.14
C GLY A 201 -30.96 1.23 -9.25
N ASP A 202 -30.77 -0.02 -9.70
CA ASP A 202 -31.29 -1.19 -9.01
C ASP A 202 -30.46 -1.56 -7.78
N ILE A 203 -31.14 -1.76 -6.64
CA ILE A 203 -30.53 -2.15 -5.36
C ILE A 203 -29.89 -3.56 -5.40
N LYS A 204 -30.25 -4.41 -6.38
CA LYS A 204 -29.63 -5.74 -6.56
C LYS A 204 -28.11 -5.67 -6.69
N HIS A 205 -27.57 -4.59 -7.28
CA HIS A 205 -26.13 -4.41 -7.42
C HIS A 205 -25.45 -4.17 -6.07
N THR A 206 -26.11 -3.44 -5.16
CA THR A 206 -25.63 -3.25 -3.78
C THR A 206 -25.61 -4.57 -3.02
N ILE A 207 -26.69 -5.35 -3.09
CA ILE A 207 -26.79 -6.68 -2.44
C ILE A 207 -25.70 -7.62 -2.98
N SER A 208 -25.54 -7.67 -4.30
CA SER A 208 -24.52 -8.48 -4.96
C SER A 208 -23.09 -8.03 -4.62
N ALA A 209 -22.85 -6.71 -4.48
CA ALA A 209 -21.56 -6.18 -4.04
C ALA A 209 -21.24 -6.59 -2.59
N ARG A 210 -22.24 -6.54 -1.69
CA ARG A 210 -22.10 -6.98 -0.30
C ARG A 210 -21.73 -8.47 -0.22
N GLN A 211 -22.49 -9.34 -0.90
CA GLN A 211 -22.21 -10.78 -0.92
C GLN A 211 -20.83 -11.10 -1.49
N PHE A 212 -20.43 -10.39 -2.54
CA PHE A 212 -19.08 -10.50 -3.10
C PHE A 212 -18.03 -10.09 -2.09
N SER A 213 -18.18 -8.93 -1.46
CA SER A 213 -17.21 -8.38 -0.51
C SER A 213 -17.01 -9.26 0.72
N CYS A 214 -18.09 -9.81 1.30
CA CYS A 214 -17.98 -10.74 2.43
C CYS A 214 -17.14 -11.99 2.09
N ARG A 215 -17.26 -12.51 0.85
CA ARG A 215 -16.45 -13.66 0.40
C ARG A 215 -15.00 -13.30 0.10
N TRP A 216 -14.76 -12.14 -0.52
CA TRP A 216 -13.43 -11.76 -1.01
C TRP A 216 -12.57 -11.03 0.02
N LEU A 217 -13.13 -10.65 1.17
CA LEU A 217 -12.37 -9.99 2.24
C LEU A 217 -11.26 -10.90 2.78
N LEU A 218 -11.52 -12.22 2.90
CA LEU A 218 -10.50 -13.20 3.30
C LEU A 218 -9.35 -13.29 2.28
N PHE A 219 -9.69 -13.40 0.98
CA PHE A 219 -8.67 -13.46 -0.07
C PHE A 219 -7.86 -12.17 -0.15
N TYR A 220 -8.50 -11.02 0.07
CA TYR A 220 -7.80 -9.75 0.19
C TYR A 220 -6.80 -9.76 1.36
N ALA A 221 -7.22 -10.18 2.55
CA ALA A 221 -6.36 -10.24 3.74
C ALA A 221 -5.13 -11.15 3.51
N LEU A 222 -5.35 -12.34 2.95
CA LEU A 222 -4.27 -13.27 2.58
C LEU A 222 -3.33 -12.64 1.54
N THR A 223 -3.88 -12.01 0.50
CA THR A 223 -3.08 -11.36 -0.55
C THR A 223 -2.15 -10.29 0.01
N VAL A 224 -2.66 -9.41 0.87
CA VAL A 224 -1.85 -8.35 1.49
C VAL A 224 -0.78 -8.92 2.40
N THR A 225 -1.14 -9.93 3.19
CA THR A 225 -0.21 -10.60 4.11
C THR A 225 0.93 -11.27 3.36
N PHE A 226 0.63 -12.06 2.34
CA PHE A 226 1.67 -12.74 1.57
C PHE A 226 2.50 -11.78 0.71
N ALA A 227 1.92 -10.71 0.18
CA ALA A 227 2.69 -9.68 -0.51
C ALA A 227 3.68 -8.97 0.44
N ALA A 228 3.29 -8.70 1.69
CA ALA A 228 4.19 -8.15 2.70
C ALA A 228 5.33 -9.13 3.05
N TYR A 229 5.03 -10.44 3.12
CA TYR A 229 6.07 -11.45 3.36
C TYR A 229 7.04 -11.56 2.20
N ASP A 230 6.55 -11.65 0.98
CA ASP A 230 7.40 -11.85 -0.20
C ASP A 230 8.27 -10.64 -0.53
N TRP A 231 7.76 -9.41 -0.30
CA TRP A 231 8.45 -8.21 -0.74
C TRP A 231 9.22 -7.48 0.36
N LEU A 232 8.78 -7.59 1.63
CA LEU A 232 9.45 -6.92 2.74
C LEU A 232 10.17 -7.89 3.68
N VAL A 233 9.45 -8.91 4.20
CA VAL A 233 10.08 -9.88 5.11
C VAL A 233 11.13 -10.71 4.38
N GLY A 234 10.91 -10.99 3.09
CA GLY A 234 11.87 -11.71 2.24
C GLY A 234 13.19 -10.98 1.97
N LEU A 235 13.34 -9.70 2.34
CA LEU A 235 14.61 -8.96 2.28
C LEU A 235 15.65 -9.54 3.25
N ASP A 236 15.20 -9.99 4.42
CA ASP A 236 16.02 -10.75 5.39
C ASP A 236 15.39 -12.14 5.59
N TYR A 237 15.87 -13.15 4.87
CA TYR A 237 15.35 -14.52 4.94
C TYR A 237 15.61 -15.21 6.29
N LEU A 238 16.48 -14.67 7.11
CA LEU A 238 16.76 -15.17 8.47
C LEU A 238 15.66 -14.75 9.45
N TRP A 239 15.02 -13.62 9.19
CA TRP A 239 13.95 -13.07 10.02
C TRP A 239 12.55 -13.51 9.56
N PHE A 240 11.57 -13.48 10.46
CA PHE A 240 10.15 -13.65 10.13
C PHE A 240 9.25 -13.00 11.19
N SER A 241 8.07 -12.58 10.76
CA SER A 241 7.00 -12.14 11.66
C SER A 241 5.63 -12.41 11.02
N THR A 242 4.81 -13.19 11.70
CA THR A 242 3.44 -13.50 11.23
C THR A 242 2.53 -12.28 11.24
N MET A 243 2.79 -11.30 12.10
CA MET A 243 1.99 -10.08 12.24
C MET A 243 2.37 -8.97 11.24
N TRP A 244 3.45 -9.17 10.45
CA TRP A 244 3.92 -8.13 9.54
C TRP A 244 2.90 -7.77 8.45
N GLY A 245 2.13 -8.75 7.99
CA GLY A 245 1.01 -8.52 7.06
C GLY A 245 -0.06 -7.61 7.65
N VAL A 246 -0.38 -7.77 8.96
CA VAL A 246 -1.36 -6.92 9.65
C VAL A 246 -0.81 -5.52 9.90
N TYR A 247 0.50 -5.41 10.21
CA TYR A 247 1.19 -4.13 10.33
C TYR A 247 1.10 -3.31 9.03
N ILE A 248 1.45 -3.92 7.92
CA ILE A 248 1.37 -3.28 6.59
C ILE A 248 -0.08 -2.94 6.23
N PHE A 249 -1.02 -3.86 6.46
CA PHE A 249 -2.44 -3.60 6.24
C PHE A 249 -2.94 -2.37 6.99
N ALA A 250 -2.56 -2.21 8.27
CA ALA A 250 -2.94 -1.04 9.07
C ALA A 250 -2.43 0.27 8.41
N GLY A 251 -1.19 0.28 7.94
CA GLY A 251 -0.60 1.39 7.19
C GLY A 251 -1.32 1.67 5.88
N CYS A 252 -1.69 0.62 5.10
CA CYS A 252 -2.45 0.75 3.84
C CYS A 252 -3.82 1.43 4.07
N ALA A 253 -4.57 0.97 5.06
CA ALA A 253 -5.88 1.53 5.38
C ALA A 253 -5.77 2.98 5.86
N TRP A 254 -4.79 3.27 6.70
CA TRP A 254 -4.54 4.60 7.25
C TRP A 254 -4.12 5.61 6.18
N ALA A 255 -3.10 5.31 5.39
CA ALA A 255 -2.58 6.19 4.36
C ALA A 255 -3.59 6.44 3.23
N SER A 256 -4.30 5.41 2.77
CA SER A 256 -5.31 5.56 1.71
C SER A 256 -6.53 6.37 2.16
N MET A 257 -6.93 6.32 3.44
CA MET A 257 -7.95 7.21 3.98
C MET A 257 -7.44 8.66 4.02
N GLY A 258 -6.20 8.89 4.46
CA GLY A 258 -5.57 10.21 4.43
C GLY A 258 -5.53 10.80 3.01
N LEU A 259 -5.11 10.01 2.02
CA LEU A 259 -5.13 10.43 0.61
C LEU A 259 -6.56 10.73 0.13
N THR A 260 -7.54 9.94 0.53
CA THR A 260 -8.95 10.15 0.18
C THR A 260 -9.45 11.51 0.68
N ILE A 261 -9.17 11.84 1.93
CA ILE A 261 -9.52 13.14 2.53
C ILE A 261 -8.89 14.30 1.75
N LEU A 262 -7.60 14.18 1.40
CA LEU A 262 -6.89 15.20 0.63
C LEU A 262 -7.48 15.41 -0.77
N VAL A 263 -7.77 14.31 -1.47
CA VAL A 263 -8.39 14.36 -2.81
C VAL A 263 -9.78 14.99 -2.75
N ILE A 264 -10.59 14.62 -1.78
CA ILE A 264 -11.93 15.19 -1.60
C ILE A 264 -11.83 16.68 -1.27
N THR A 265 -10.94 17.07 -0.36
CA THR A 265 -10.74 18.49 -0.01
C THR A 265 -10.29 19.30 -1.21
N TRP A 266 -9.38 18.77 -2.01
CA TRP A 266 -8.93 19.39 -3.25
C TRP A 266 -10.08 19.53 -4.26
N LEU A 267 -10.89 18.48 -4.50
CA LEU A 267 -12.06 18.54 -5.38
C LEU A 267 -13.10 19.56 -4.88
N ARG A 268 -13.35 19.61 -3.57
CA ARG A 268 -14.24 20.64 -2.98
C ARG A 268 -13.70 22.06 -3.18
N GLY A 269 -12.40 22.26 -3.10
CA GLY A 269 -11.72 23.52 -3.43
C GLY A 269 -11.92 23.96 -4.88
N LEU A 270 -12.01 22.98 -5.81
CA LEU A 270 -12.31 23.22 -7.22
C LEU A 270 -13.82 23.40 -7.53
N GLY A 271 -14.67 23.25 -6.52
CA GLY A 271 -16.11 23.45 -6.66
C GLY A 271 -16.95 22.17 -6.74
N TYR A 272 -16.31 20.99 -6.81
CA TYR A 272 -16.99 19.70 -6.90
C TYR A 272 -17.41 19.14 -5.54
N MET A 273 -18.39 18.25 -5.51
CA MET A 273 -18.86 17.49 -4.34
C MET A 273 -19.31 18.33 -3.13
N LYS A 274 -19.53 19.64 -3.30
CA LYS A 274 -19.89 20.55 -2.21
C LYS A 274 -21.24 20.22 -1.56
N LYS A 275 -22.19 19.70 -2.34
CA LYS A 275 -23.51 19.30 -1.86
C LYS A 275 -23.56 17.86 -1.35
N VAL A 276 -22.55 17.02 -1.72
CA VAL A 276 -22.55 15.59 -1.43
C VAL A 276 -21.69 15.26 -0.21
N VAL A 277 -20.56 15.92 -0.06
CA VAL A 277 -19.66 15.73 1.09
C VAL A 277 -19.80 16.86 2.09
N THR A 278 -20.23 16.53 3.30
CA THR A 278 -20.43 17.45 4.42
C THR A 278 -19.32 17.31 5.46
N ASP A 279 -19.33 18.17 6.49
CA ASP A 279 -18.38 18.10 7.60
C ASP A 279 -18.54 16.81 8.41
N GLU A 280 -19.74 16.19 8.38
CA GLU A 280 -19.97 14.87 9.00
C GLU A 280 -19.20 13.76 8.28
N HIS A 281 -19.04 13.82 6.97
CA HIS A 281 -18.18 12.89 6.24
C HIS A 281 -16.71 13.03 6.66
N TYR A 282 -16.21 14.26 6.83
CA TYR A 282 -14.85 14.48 7.37
C TYR A 282 -14.71 13.93 8.77
N HIS A 283 -15.73 14.09 9.62
CA HIS A 283 -15.74 13.53 10.96
C HIS A 283 -15.68 12.01 10.96
N LEU A 284 -16.49 11.35 10.10
CA LEU A 284 -16.51 9.89 9.96
C LEU A 284 -15.18 9.35 9.44
N MET A 285 -14.63 9.94 8.36
CA MET A 285 -13.31 9.58 7.84
C MET A 285 -12.21 9.84 8.88
N GLY A 286 -12.29 10.94 9.62
CA GLY A 286 -11.37 11.28 10.70
C GLY A 286 -11.46 10.33 11.90
N LYS A 287 -12.63 9.75 12.21
CA LYS A 287 -12.76 8.68 13.23
C LYS A 287 -12.08 7.40 12.78
N LEU A 288 -12.25 7.02 11.52
CA LEU A 288 -11.57 5.85 10.96
C LEU A 288 -10.06 6.06 10.92
N LEU A 289 -9.62 7.27 10.55
CA LEU A 289 -8.21 7.65 10.57
C LEU A 289 -7.62 7.52 11.99
N PHE A 290 -8.34 8.00 13.00
CA PHE A 290 -7.98 7.85 14.40
C PHE A 290 -7.92 6.37 14.84
N ALA A 291 -8.92 5.59 14.46
CA ALA A 291 -8.96 4.15 14.78
C ALA A 291 -7.76 3.41 14.18
N PHE A 292 -7.40 3.69 12.92
CA PHE A 292 -6.22 3.08 12.29
C PHE A 292 -4.90 3.62 12.81
N THR A 293 -4.84 4.86 13.34
CA THR A 293 -3.67 5.36 14.09
C THR A 293 -3.41 4.50 15.33
N VAL A 294 -4.46 4.23 16.11
CA VAL A 294 -4.37 3.39 17.32
C VAL A 294 -4.07 1.93 16.94
N PHE A 295 -4.74 1.41 15.92
CA PHE A 295 -4.55 0.02 15.47
C PHE A 295 -3.12 -0.23 14.98
N TRP A 296 -2.57 0.66 14.15
CA TRP A 296 -1.19 0.57 13.71
C TRP A 296 -0.22 0.59 14.90
N ALA A 297 -0.40 1.54 15.81
CA ALA A 297 0.45 1.66 16.99
C ALA A 297 0.39 0.41 17.89
N TYR A 298 -0.80 -0.15 18.07
CA TYR A 298 -0.99 -1.40 18.82
C TYR A 298 -0.20 -2.55 18.18
N ILE A 299 -0.32 -2.75 16.88
CA ILE A 299 0.40 -3.83 16.18
C ILE A 299 1.90 -3.59 16.19
N ALA A 300 2.36 -2.37 15.90
CA ALA A 300 3.78 -2.01 15.90
C ALA A 300 4.42 -2.20 17.29
N PHE A 301 3.75 -1.70 18.33
CA PHE A 301 4.21 -1.85 19.70
C PHE A 301 4.20 -3.30 20.16
N SER A 302 3.14 -4.05 19.87
CA SER A 302 3.04 -5.46 20.25
C SER A 302 4.18 -6.28 19.67
N GLN A 303 4.52 -6.06 18.38
CA GLN A 303 5.64 -6.74 17.72
C GLN A 303 6.96 -6.39 18.38
N TYR A 304 7.24 -5.10 18.56
CA TYR A 304 8.47 -4.66 19.24
C TYR A 304 8.58 -5.24 20.65
N PHE A 305 7.50 -5.14 21.43
CA PHE A 305 7.48 -5.59 22.83
C PHE A 305 7.67 -7.11 22.96
N LEU A 306 6.99 -7.91 22.15
CA LEU A 306 7.11 -9.37 22.18
C LEU A 306 8.51 -9.83 21.80
N ILE A 307 9.09 -9.27 20.75
CA ILE A 307 10.45 -9.60 20.29
C ILE A 307 11.50 -9.15 21.31
N TRP A 308 11.34 -7.95 21.88
CA TRP A 308 12.22 -7.45 22.93
C TRP A 308 12.13 -8.30 24.21
N TYR A 309 10.92 -8.68 24.63
CA TYR A 309 10.70 -9.49 25.83
C TYR A 309 11.23 -10.91 25.66
N ALA A 310 10.96 -11.56 24.55
CA ALA A 310 11.42 -12.93 24.27
C ALA A 310 12.94 -13.01 24.07
N ASN A 311 13.55 -11.95 23.54
CA ASN A 311 14.99 -11.80 23.30
C ASN A 311 15.61 -12.99 22.52
N ILE A 312 14.86 -13.54 21.55
CA ILE A 312 15.34 -14.61 20.68
C ILE A 312 16.25 -13.98 19.61
N THR A 313 17.46 -14.47 19.46
CA THR A 313 18.51 -13.88 18.60
C THR A 313 18.07 -13.76 17.13
N GLU A 314 17.36 -14.74 16.61
CA GLU A 314 16.85 -14.79 15.25
C GLU A 314 15.77 -13.72 15.01
N GLU A 315 14.98 -13.38 16.03
CA GLU A 315 13.90 -12.42 15.91
C GLU A 315 14.35 -10.97 16.18
N THR A 316 15.33 -10.78 17.08
CA THR A 316 15.82 -9.44 17.45
C THR A 316 16.58 -8.75 16.32
N ARG A 317 17.15 -9.49 15.37
CA ARG A 317 17.97 -9.02 14.26
C ARG A 317 17.34 -7.81 13.52
N PHE A 318 16.05 -7.88 13.19
CA PHE A 318 15.33 -6.84 12.50
C PHE A 318 15.41 -5.48 13.22
N TYR A 319 15.18 -5.48 14.54
CA TYR A 319 15.23 -4.27 15.36
C TYR A 319 16.65 -3.83 15.68
N LEU A 320 17.60 -4.76 15.79
CA LEU A 320 19.03 -4.41 16.01
C LEU A 320 19.56 -3.60 14.84
N THR A 321 19.28 -4.00 13.58
CA THR A 321 19.67 -3.23 12.39
C THR A 321 19.09 -1.82 12.43
N ARG A 322 17.85 -1.66 12.91
CA ARG A 322 17.14 -0.39 13.01
C ARG A 322 17.41 0.41 14.30
N ASN A 323 18.21 -0.12 15.20
CA ASN A 323 18.66 0.55 16.43
C ASN A 323 20.11 1.02 16.35
N THR A 324 20.73 0.94 15.18
CA THR A 324 22.11 1.37 14.93
C THR A 324 22.15 2.80 14.42
N GLU A 325 23.22 3.53 14.76
CA GLU A 325 23.54 4.87 14.22
C GLU A 325 22.33 5.81 14.06
N GLY A 326 22.11 6.34 12.85
CA GLY A 326 21.02 7.26 12.55
C GLY A 326 19.63 6.62 12.55
N TRP A 327 19.51 5.29 12.30
CA TRP A 327 18.21 4.60 12.24
C TRP A 327 17.47 4.60 13.58
N ARG A 328 18.21 4.62 14.71
CA ARG A 328 17.61 4.77 16.03
C ARG A 328 16.74 6.03 16.13
N TRP A 329 17.20 7.15 15.59
CA TRP A 329 16.44 8.40 15.61
C TRP A 329 15.22 8.35 14.69
N VAL A 330 15.33 7.67 13.55
CA VAL A 330 14.18 7.42 12.67
C VAL A 330 13.13 6.55 13.38
N SER A 331 13.55 5.51 14.09
CA SER A 331 12.64 4.66 14.89
C SER A 331 11.91 5.47 15.97
N ILE A 332 12.62 6.33 16.72
CA ILE A 332 11.99 7.23 17.70
C ILE A 332 11.04 8.22 17.02
N PHE A 333 11.44 8.78 15.87
CA PHE A 333 10.64 9.71 15.11
C PHE A 333 9.33 9.06 14.62
N ILE A 334 9.35 7.78 14.21
CA ILE A 334 8.16 7.02 13.85
C ILE A 334 7.21 6.90 15.04
N VAL A 335 7.70 6.54 16.24
CA VAL A 335 6.83 6.44 17.43
C VAL A 335 6.12 7.76 17.70
N ILE A 336 6.82 8.88 17.66
CA ILE A 336 6.26 10.20 17.96
C ILE A 336 5.40 10.71 16.80
N GLY A 337 5.91 10.66 15.60
CA GLY A 337 5.29 11.28 14.43
C GLY A 337 4.15 10.47 13.83
N HIS A 338 4.28 9.15 13.79
CA HIS A 338 3.24 8.28 13.22
C HIS A 338 2.09 8.02 14.20
N PHE A 339 2.38 7.92 15.49
CA PHE A 339 1.38 7.66 16.52
C PHE A 339 1.01 8.88 17.33
N VAL A 340 1.94 9.42 18.17
CA VAL A 340 1.60 10.43 19.19
C VAL A 340 1.01 11.68 18.56
N GLY A 341 1.61 12.19 17.49
CA GLY A 341 1.14 13.38 16.79
C GLY A 341 -0.29 13.24 16.26
N PRO A 342 -0.57 12.29 15.35
CA PRO A 342 -1.92 12.08 14.83
C PRO A 342 -2.92 11.68 15.90
N PHE A 343 -2.55 10.90 16.93
CA PHE A 343 -3.42 10.54 18.03
C PHE A 343 -3.95 11.77 18.76
N LEU A 344 -3.07 12.67 19.22
CA LEU A 344 -3.45 13.88 19.95
C LEU A 344 -4.26 14.87 19.07
N LEU A 345 -3.92 14.95 17.78
CA LEU A 345 -4.64 15.86 16.87
C LEU A 345 -6.02 15.35 16.52
N LEU A 346 -6.18 14.03 16.28
CA LEU A 346 -7.43 13.41 15.88
C LEU A 346 -8.35 13.06 17.08
N LEU A 347 -7.91 13.21 18.32
CA LEU A 347 -8.76 12.99 19.50
C LEU A 347 -9.95 13.94 19.50
N SER A 348 -9.75 15.20 19.14
CA SER A 348 -10.75 16.25 19.18
C SER A 348 -11.76 16.16 18.01
N GLN A 349 -13.07 16.13 18.32
CA GLN A 349 -14.14 16.12 17.32
C GLN A 349 -14.14 17.37 16.42
N PRO A 350 -14.03 18.62 16.94
CA PRO A 350 -14.01 19.82 16.09
C PRO A 350 -12.88 19.82 15.07
N ARG A 351 -11.70 19.26 15.40
CA ARG A 351 -10.58 19.17 14.47
C ARG A 351 -10.89 18.21 13.32
N LYS A 352 -11.57 17.09 13.59
CA LYS A 352 -11.97 16.11 12.57
C LYS A 352 -13.05 16.65 11.62
N LYS A 353 -13.91 17.56 12.09
CA LYS A 353 -14.94 18.22 11.28
C LYS A 353 -14.40 19.37 10.42
N ASN A 354 -13.24 19.92 10.76
CA ASN A 354 -12.63 21.01 10.00
C ASN A 354 -11.80 20.46 8.82
N PRO A 355 -12.22 20.70 7.56
CA PRO A 355 -11.52 20.15 6.38
C PRO A 355 -10.05 20.59 6.27
N VAL A 356 -9.73 21.83 6.69
CA VAL A 356 -8.35 22.35 6.64
C VAL A 356 -7.46 21.62 7.63
N VAL A 357 -7.91 21.56 8.90
CA VAL A 357 -7.14 20.92 9.98
C VAL A 357 -6.91 19.43 9.68
N VAL A 358 -7.98 18.71 9.31
CA VAL A 358 -7.83 17.28 9.01
C VAL A 358 -6.96 17.04 7.78
N SER A 359 -6.98 17.93 6.78
CA SER A 359 -6.10 17.82 5.62
C SER A 359 -4.62 18.01 5.96
N LEU A 360 -4.29 18.96 6.86
CA LEU A 360 -2.92 19.12 7.35
C LEU A 360 -2.44 17.87 8.11
N VAL A 361 -3.32 17.30 8.93
CA VAL A 361 -3.04 16.02 9.61
C VAL A 361 -2.84 14.91 8.57
N CYS A 362 -3.64 14.86 7.51
CA CYS A 362 -3.48 13.86 6.44
C CYS A 362 -2.17 14.02 5.66
N LEU A 363 -1.71 15.24 5.40
CA LEU A 363 -0.38 15.46 4.79
C LEU A 363 0.73 14.92 5.69
N TRP A 364 0.63 15.18 6.99
CA TRP A 364 1.55 14.61 7.97
C TRP A 364 1.52 13.08 8.01
N ILE A 365 0.31 12.49 7.97
CA ILE A 365 0.09 11.04 7.89
C ILE A 365 0.77 10.44 6.67
N LEU A 366 0.61 11.05 5.50
CA LEU A 366 1.26 10.55 4.27
C LEU A 366 2.78 10.63 4.35
N PHE A 367 3.31 11.70 4.94
CA PHE A 367 4.73 11.82 5.19
C PHE A 367 5.23 10.76 6.17
N MET A 368 4.53 10.53 7.28
CA MET A 368 4.92 9.50 8.25
C MET A 368 4.80 8.09 7.69
N HIS A 369 3.81 7.82 6.85
CA HIS A 369 3.71 6.54 6.14
C HIS A 369 4.87 6.33 5.15
N LEU A 370 5.32 7.40 4.48
CA LEU A 370 6.52 7.35 3.66
C LEU A 370 7.76 6.97 4.50
N VAL A 371 7.93 7.61 5.65
CA VAL A 371 9.03 7.32 6.58
C VAL A 371 8.95 5.88 7.10
N ASP A 372 7.75 5.39 7.40
CA ASP A 372 7.51 4.03 7.87
C ASP A 372 7.90 2.98 6.81
N ILE A 373 7.45 3.13 5.56
CA ILE A 373 7.85 2.22 4.47
C ILE A 373 9.34 2.34 4.15
N TYR A 374 9.93 3.53 4.24
CA TYR A 374 11.36 3.75 4.10
C TYR A 374 12.15 2.99 5.17
N TRP A 375 11.71 3.06 6.43
CA TRP A 375 12.27 2.33 7.56
C TRP A 375 12.13 0.81 7.42
N ASN A 376 11.10 0.34 6.74
CA ASN A 376 10.92 -1.10 6.48
C ASN A 376 11.90 -1.64 5.41
N VAL A 377 12.24 -0.86 4.39
CA VAL A 377 12.98 -1.34 3.21
C VAL A 377 14.46 -0.96 3.27
N ILE A 378 14.78 0.29 3.52
CA ILE A 378 16.12 0.86 3.28
C ILE A 378 17.18 0.41 4.27
N PRO A 379 16.90 0.10 5.55
CA PRO A 379 17.93 -0.39 6.47
C PRO A 379 18.60 -1.69 6.01
N GLU A 380 17.94 -2.51 5.20
CA GLU A 380 18.51 -3.76 4.66
C GLU A 380 19.49 -3.54 3.51
N ARG A 381 19.45 -2.37 2.87
CA ARG A 381 20.30 -2.05 1.70
C ARG A 381 21.80 -2.09 2.01
N GLY A 382 22.21 -1.54 3.13
CA GLY A 382 23.61 -1.46 3.52
C GLY A 382 24.22 -2.84 3.85
N PRO A 383 23.64 -3.59 4.78
CA PRO A 383 24.09 -4.93 5.14
C PRO A 383 24.16 -5.90 3.96
N SER A 384 23.15 -5.94 3.10
CA SER A 384 23.10 -6.83 1.94
C SER A 384 24.18 -6.55 0.91
N LEU A 385 24.67 -5.31 0.82
CA LEU A 385 25.74 -4.92 -0.09
C LEU A 385 27.13 -4.94 0.56
N GLY A 386 27.23 -5.40 1.83
CA GLY A 386 28.49 -5.38 2.59
C GLY A 386 29.01 -3.98 2.87
N ILE A 387 28.15 -2.96 2.80
CA ILE A 387 28.47 -1.56 3.07
C ILE A 387 27.81 -1.17 4.40
N GLY A 388 28.32 -0.16 5.08
CA GLY A 388 27.71 0.33 6.33
C GLY A 388 26.23 0.69 6.16
N VAL A 389 25.55 0.84 7.29
CA VAL A 389 24.06 1.05 7.38
C VAL A 389 23.55 2.19 6.49
N TRP A 390 24.37 3.21 6.24
CA TRP A 390 24.06 4.31 5.35
C TRP A 390 24.89 4.26 4.06
N VAL A 391 24.19 4.24 2.92
CA VAL A 391 24.84 4.29 1.59
C VAL A 391 24.88 5.75 1.12
N PRO A 392 26.07 6.39 1.04
CA PRO A 392 26.18 7.78 0.66
C PRO A 392 25.59 8.07 -0.73
N GLY A 393 24.77 9.11 -0.83
CA GLY A 393 24.17 9.57 -2.10
C GLY A 393 23.02 8.71 -2.63
N ALA A 394 22.68 7.57 -2.00
CA ALA A 394 21.59 6.72 -2.46
C ALA A 394 20.19 7.36 -2.28
N TRP A 395 20.05 8.34 -1.38
CA TRP A 395 18.82 9.10 -1.22
C TRP A 395 18.33 9.78 -2.52
N VAL A 396 19.27 10.11 -3.44
CA VAL A 396 18.91 10.67 -4.76
C VAL A 396 18.14 9.64 -5.58
N GLN A 397 18.54 8.36 -5.51
CA GLN A 397 17.87 7.26 -6.16
C GLN A 397 16.48 7.01 -5.54
N ASP A 398 16.40 7.13 -4.20
CA ASP A 398 15.14 6.97 -3.46
C ASP A 398 14.12 8.02 -3.90
N ILE A 399 14.53 9.29 -4.01
CA ILE A 399 13.70 10.39 -4.50
C ILE A 399 13.34 10.17 -5.97
N ALA A 400 14.30 9.80 -6.83
CA ALA A 400 14.04 9.56 -8.24
C ALA A 400 13.00 8.45 -8.45
N ALA A 401 13.14 7.32 -7.77
CA ALA A 401 12.20 6.21 -7.82
C ALA A 401 10.81 6.60 -7.30
N LEU A 402 10.75 7.33 -6.17
CA LEU A 402 9.50 7.85 -5.61
C LEU A 402 8.79 8.80 -6.59
N CYS A 403 9.52 9.74 -7.19
CA CYS A 403 9.00 10.65 -8.21
C CYS A 403 8.48 9.87 -9.43
N ALA A 404 9.23 8.86 -9.89
CA ALA A 404 8.84 8.02 -11.02
C ALA A 404 7.51 7.31 -10.77
N VAL A 405 7.42 6.59 -9.67
CA VAL A 405 6.26 5.71 -9.41
C VAL A 405 5.08 6.52 -8.86
N PHE A 406 5.26 7.24 -7.76
CA PHE A 406 4.17 7.98 -7.11
C PHE A 406 3.69 9.17 -7.96
N GLY A 407 4.61 9.90 -8.63
CA GLY A 407 4.27 11.00 -9.53
C GLY A 407 3.44 10.52 -10.73
N THR A 408 3.89 9.46 -11.41
CA THR A 408 3.15 8.91 -12.57
C THR A 408 1.82 8.30 -12.15
N MET A 409 1.78 7.55 -11.06
CA MET A 409 0.54 6.96 -10.52
C MET A 409 -0.45 8.03 -10.09
N GLY A 410 0.02 9.11 -9.44
CA GLY A 410 -0.80 10.26 -9.09
C GLY A 410 -1.38 10.97 -10.31
N PHE A 411 -0.58 11.17 -11.36
CA PHE A 411 -1.04 11.71 -12.64
C PHE A 411 -2.14 10.85 -13.27
N LEU A 412 -1.91 9.53 -13.36
CA LEU A 412 -2.89 8.60 -13.93
C LEU A 412 -4.17 8.54 -13.10
N TYR A 413 -4.04 8.54 -11.77
CA TYR A 413 -5.17 8.54 -10.84
C TYR A 413 -6.06 9.77 -11.01
N LEU A 414 -5.47 10.97 -10.97
CA LEU A 414 -6.24 12.21 -11.10
C LEU A 414 -6.90 12.34 -12.49
N ARG A 415 -6.23 11.91 -13.55
CA ARG A 415 -6.87 11.81 -14.88
C ARG A 415 -7.99 10.79 -14.94
N GLY A 416 -7.85 9.70 -14.22
CA GLY A 416 -8.87 8.64 -14.10
C GLY A 416 -10.18 9.12 -13.46
N LEU A 417 -10.12 10.13 -12.59
CA LEU A 417 -11.31 10.74 -11.96
C LEU A 417 -12.26 11.38 -12.96
N ALA A 418 -11.75 11.82 -14.12
CA ALA A 418 -12.57 12.46 -15.17
C ALA A 418 -13.45 11.47 -15.95
N LYS A 419 -13.16 10.16 -15.85
CA LYS A 419 -13.82 9.15 -16.69
C LYS A 419 -15.30 8.93 -16.36
N TYR A 420 -15.64 9.05 -15.06
CA TYR A 420 -16.97 8.78 -14.54
C TYR A 420 -17.38 9.87 -13.55
N SER A 421 -18.64 9.85 -13.09
CA SER A 421 -19.10 10.72 -12.01
C SER A 421 -18.25 10.51 -10.74
N LEU A 422 -18.00 11.59 -9.99
CA LEU A 422 -17.22 11.59 -8.75
C LEU A 422 -17.92 10.84 -7.59
N TYR A 423 -19.20 10.60 -7.71
CA TYR A 423 -20.00 9.79 -6.80
C TYR A 423 -21.06 8.99 -7.58
N PRO A 424 -21.54 7.84 -7.07
CA PRO A 424 -22.52 7.00 -7.75
C PRO A 424 -23.93 7.62 -7.63
N TRP A 425 -24.27 8.51 -8.56
CA TRP A 425 -25.43 9.38 -8.47
C TRP A 425 -26.81 8.67 -8.48
N ARG A 426 -26.90 7.45 -8.99
CA ARG A 426 -28.14 6.63 -8.95
C ARG A 426 -28.10 5.54 -7.87
N ASP A 427 -27.14 5.58 -6.94
CA ASP A 427 -27.19 4.67 -5.78
C ASP A 427 -28.38 5.05 -4.91
N PRO A 428 -29.32 4.11 -4.60
CA PRO A 428 -30.51 4.40 -3.79
C PRO A 428 -30.20 4.98 -2.40
N ARG A 429 -28.99 4.73 -1.89
CA ARG A 429 -28.54 5.19 -0.56
C ARG A 429 -27.77 6.52 -0.61
N LEU A 430 -27.63 7.14 -1.79
CA LEU A 430 -26.89 8.41 -1.89
C LEU A 430 -27.49 9.50 -1.01
N ILE A 431 -28.83 9.61 -0.98
CA ILE A 431 -29.53 10.62 -0.18
C ILE A 431 -29.35 10.37 1.32
N GLU A 432 -29.33 9.12 1.75
CA GLU A 432 -28.99 8.76 3.13
C GLU A 432 -27.54 9.17 3.46
N SER A 433 -26.61 8.93 2.53
CA SER A 433 -25.21 9.35 2.67
C SER A 433 -25.09 10.87 2.84
N VAL A 434 -25.70 11.64 1.94
CA VAL A 434 -25.60 13.11 1.93
C VAL A 434 -26.17 13.75 3.20
N ASN A 435 -27.23 13.17 3.74
CA ASN A 435 -27.92 13.67 4.95
C ASN A 435 -27.43 12.98 6.24
N VAL A 436 -26.26 12.34 6.21
CA VAL A 436 -25.71 11.67 7.39
C VAL A 436 -25.48 12.66 8.54
N ILE A 437 -25.96 12.31 9.72
CA ILE A 437 -25.76 13.03 10.99
C ILE A 437 -25.07 12.05 11.95
N ASN A 438 -24.04 12.52 12.70
CA ASN A 438 -23.26 11.68 13.61
C ASN A 438 -22.78 12.46 14.84
#